data_d218502d96d427a2edcafd1b770a75c7
#
_entry.id   d218502d96d427a2edcafd1b770a75c7
#
_cell.length_a   1.000
_cell.length_b   1.000
_cell.length_c   1.000
_cell.angle_alpha   90.00
_cell.angle_beta   90.00
_cell.angle_gamma   90.00
#
_symmetry.space_group_name_H-M   'P 1'
#
loop_
_entity.id
_entity.type
_entity.pdbx_description
1 polymer ?
#
loop_
_entity_poly.entity_id
_entity_poly.type
_entity_poly.pdbx_seq_one_letter_code
_entity_poly.pdbx_strand_id
1 'polypeptide(L)'
;MTVNVLGTEYTITVKKYDEDETFERLSIDGYCDGQIKSIVICDMSTYKGWEHEPKETIEISQKQTLRHEIVHAFFDESGLASSALGVDGPWAKNEEMVDWFALQGPKIYKAWQEVGAI
;
A
#
# COMPACT_ATOMS: atom_id res chain seq x y z
N MET A 1 -14.00 -5.41 0.40
CA MET A 1 -13.47 -4.94 1.71
C MET A 1 -13.24 -3.44 1.62
N THR A 2 -13.43 -2.73 2.71
CA THR A 2 -13.22 -1.28 2.76
C THR A 2 -12.35 -0.89 3.94
N VAL A 3 -11.74 0.27 3.86
CA VAL A 3 -10.96 0.87 4.95
C VAL A 3 -11.30 2.36 5.06
N ASN A 4 -11.47 2.85 6.28
CA ASN A 4 -11.67 4.27 6.53
C ASN A 4 -10.30 4.98 6.59
N VAL A 5 -10.12 5.96 5.73
CA VAL A 5 -8.91 6.76 5.63
C VAL A 5 -9.29 8.22 5.89
N LEU A 6 -9.02 8.70 7.10
CA LEU A 6 -9.32 10.08 7.52
C LEU A 6 -10.78 10.50 7.24
N GLY A 7 -11.73 9.59 7.48
CA GLY A 7 -13.16 9.84 7.27
C GLY A 7 -13.69 9.48 5.89
N THR A 8 -12.82 9.11 4.95
CA THR A 8 -13.20 8.70 3.59
C THR A 8 -13.05 7.20 3.44
N GLU A 9 -14.06 6.55 2.88
CA GLU A 9 -14.02 5.12 2.63
C GLU A 9 -13.30 4.79 1.32
N TYR A 10 -12.30 3.92 1.41
CA TYR A 10 -11.58 3.36 0.27
C TYR A 10 -11.99 1.90 0.07
N THR A 11 -12.24 1.52 -1.17
CA THR A 11 -12.52 0.12 -1.54
C THR A 11 -11.20 -0.62 -1.79
N ILE A 12 -11.05 -1.79 -1.17
CA ILE A 12 -9.88 -2.67 -1.38
C ILE A 12 -10.34 -3.87 -2.21
N THR A 13 -9.68 -4.10 -3.33
CA THR A 13 -9.92 -5.23 -4.22
C THR A 13 -8.65 -6.07 -4.36
N VAL A 14 -8.78 -7.38 -4.16
CA VAL A 14 -7.69 -8.34 -4.43
C VAL A 14 -7.97 -8.96 -5.79
N LYS A 15 -7.00 -8.89 -6.70
CA LYS A 15 -7.08 -9.46 -8.04
C LYS A 15 -5.94 -10.46 -8.27
N LYS A 16 -6.20 -11.48 -9.06
CA LYS A 16 -5.13 -12.34 -9.55
C LYS A 16 -4.26 -11.58 -10.55
N TYR A 17 -3.00 -12.00 -10.68
CA TYR A 17 -2.04 -11.34 -11.56
C TYR A 17 -2.55 -11.14 -13.00
N ASP A 18 -3.22 -12.14 -13.56
CA ASP A 18 -3.74 -12.11 -14.93
C ASP A 18 -5.09 -11.38 -15.08
N GLU A 19 -5.73 -11.01 -13.97
CA GLU A 19 -7.00 -10.27 -13.98
C GLU A 19 -6.82 -8.75 -14.14
N ASP A 20 -5.59 -8.24 -14.01
CA ASP A 20 -5.29 -6.82 -14.14
C ASP A 20 -3.92 -6.63 -14.81
N GLU A 21 -3.94 -6.17 -16.05
CA GLU A 21 -2.72 -5.94 -16.84
C GLU A 21 -1.75 -4.91 -16.23
N THR A 22 -2.23 -4.08 -15.29
CA THR A 22 -1.43 -3.05 -14.63
C THR A 22 -0.26 -3.67 -13.89
N PHE A 23 -0.45 -4.84 -13.30
CA PHE A 23 0.61 -5.54 -12.56
C PHE A 23 1.80 -5.89 -13.45
N GLU A 24 1.57 -6.39 -14.65
CA GLU A 24 2.63 -6.70 -15.61
C GLU A 24 3.20 -5.43 -16.25
N ARG A 25 2.33 -4.54 -16.71
CA ARG A 25 2.71 -3.32 -17.44
C ARG A 25 3.61 -2.40 -16.62
N LEU A 26 3.32 -2.25 -15.33
CA LEU A 26 4.07 -1.36 -14.43
C LEU A 26 5.04 -2.11 -13.51
N SER A 27 5.08 -3.45 -13.57
CA SER A 27 5.89 -4.29 -12.66
C SER A 27 5.61 -3.99 -11.19
N ILE A 28 4.33 -3.95 -10.83
CA ILE A 28 3.86 -3.65 -9.47
C ILE A 28 2.98 -4.78 -8.94
N ASP A 29 2.81 -4.81 -7.62
CA ASP A 29 1.95 -5.78 -6.92
C ASP A 29 0.71 -5.14 -6.28
N GLY A 30 0.58 -3.83 -6.39
CA GLY A 30 -0.58 -3.07 -5.93
C GLY A 30 -0.54 -1.63 -6.41
N TYR A 31 -1.66 -0.95 -6.28
CA TYR A 31 -1.75 0.49 -6.55
C TYR A 31 -2.93 1.12 -5.81
N CYS A 32 -2.82 2.40 -5.56
CA CYS A 32 -3.85 3.23 -4.95
C CYS A 32 -4.24 4.35 -5.91
N ASP A 33 -5.54 4.51 -6.14
CA ASP A 33 -6.10 5.64 -6.87
C ASP A 33 -6.88 6.53 -5.90
N GLY A 34 -6.28 7.64 -5.50
CA GLY A 34 -6.88 8.59 -4.56
C GLY A 34 -8.06 9.37 -5.14
N GLN A 35 -8.24 9.42 -6.45
CA GLN A 35 -9.37 10.10 -7.07
C GLN A 35 -10.66 9.29 -6.94
N ILE A 36 -10.60 8.00 -7.23
CA ILE A 36 -11.76 7.12 -7.15
C ILE A 36 -11.86 6.34 -5.83
N LYS A 37 -10.93 6.61 -4.89
CA LYS A 37 -10.91 6.00 -3.56
C LYS A 37 -10.83 4.47 -3.62
N SER A 38 -9.88 3.99 -4.42
CA SER A 38 -9.69 2.56 -4.70
C SER A 38 -8.25 2.12 -4.45
N ILE A 39 -8.13 0.98 -3.79
CA ILE A 39 -6.87 0.24 -3.60
C ILE A 39 -7.04 -1.11 -4.28
N VAL A 40 -6.08 -1.47 -5.13
CA VAL A 40 -6.02 -2.78 -5.77
C VAL A 40 -4.70 -3.44 -5.39
N ILE A 41 -4.76 -4.67 -4.92
CA ILE A 41 -3.57 -5.46 -4.62
C ILE A 41 -3.62 -6.80 -5.35
N CYS A 42 -2.45 -7.29 -5.75
CA CYS A 42 -2.35 -8.60 -6.38
C CYS A 42 -2.44 -9.71 -5.34
N ASP A 43 -3.16 -10.77 -5.68
CA ASP A 43 -3.01 -12.03 -4.97
C ASP A 43 -1.61 -12.58 -5.26
N MET A 44 -0.72 -12.45 -4.27
CA MET A 44 0.70 -12.78 -4.44
C MET A 44 0.95 -14.27 -4.73
N SER A 45 0.00 -15.13 -4.43
CA SER A 45 0.10 -16.55 -4.81
C SER A 45 0.03 -16.76 -6.34
N THR A 46 -0.47 -15.77 -7.07
CA THR A 46 -0.61 -15.77 -8.53
C THR A 46 0.44 -14.90 -9.23
N TYR A 47 1.27 -14.18 -8.48
CA TYR A 47 2.23 -13.23 -9.06
C TYR A 47 3.30 -13.97 -9.87
N LYS A 48 3.56 -13.48 -11.07
CA LYS A 48 4.54 -14.06 -11.99
C LYS A 48 5.92 -14.17 -11.35
N GLY A 49 6.48 -15.36 -11.35
CA GLY A 49 7.77 -15.65 -10.73
C GLY A 49 7.69 -16.10 -9.27
N TRP A 50 6.50 -16.11 -8.67
CA TRP A 50 6.28 -16.46 -7.26
C TRP A 50 5.69 -17.85 -7.05
N GLU A 51 5.65 -18.68 -8.09
CA GLU A 51 5.01 -19.99 -8.09
C GLU A 51 5.62 -20.97 -7.08
N HIS A 52 6.89 -20.76 -6.70
CA HIS A 52 7.62 -21.63 -5.79
C HIS A 52 7.92 -20.97 -4.43
N GLU A 53 7.39 -19.77 -4.18
CA GLU A 53 7.59 -19.11 -2.89
C GLU A 53 6.82 -19.82 -1.77
N PRO A 54 7.40 -19.90 -0.56
CA PRO A 54 6.70 -20.47 0.59
C PRO A 54 5.43 -19.70 0.92
N LYS A 55 4.40 -20.39 1.38
CA LYS A 55 3.13 -19.78 1.77
C LYS A 55 3.30 -18.64 2.77
N GLU A 56 4.18 -18.81 3.74
CA GLU A 56 4.48 -17.76 4.75
C GLU A 56 5.02 -16.49 4.10
N THR A 57 5.93 -16.62 3.14
CA THR A 57 6.49 -15.48 2.38
C THR A 57 5.38 -14.76 1.60
N ILE A 58 4.50 -15.51 0.96
CA ILE A 58 3.36 -14.96 0.21
C ILE A 58 2.45 -14.17 1.14
N GLU A 59 2.09 -14.71 2.30
CA GLU A 59 1.20 -14.04 3.26
C GLU A 59 1.82 -12.76 3.84
N ILE A 60 3.12 -12.78 4.15
CA ILE A 60 3.84 -11.61 4.65
C ILE A 60 3.86 -10.51 3.58
N SER A 61 4.22 -10.87 2.36
CA SER A 61 4.27 -9.95 1.22
C SER A 61 2.90 -9.34 0.92
N GLN A 62 1.85 -10.15 0.92
CA GLN A 62 0.47 -9.71 0.71
C GLN A 62 0.07 -8.61 1.71
N LYS A 63 0.37 -8.82 2.99
CA LYS A 63 0.08 -7.86 4.05
C LYS A 63 0.93 -6.59 3.92
N GLN A 64 2.18 -6.73 3.51
CA GLN A 64 3.07 -5.60 3.29
C GLN A 64 2.56 -4.71 2.14
N THR A 65 2.19 -5.31 1.02
CA THR A 65 1.62 -4.58 -0.12
C THR A 65 0.35 -3.82 0.30
N LEU A 66 -0.53 -4.48 1.05
CA LEU A 66 -1.74 -3.81 1.55
C LEU A 66 -1.42 -2.60 2.44
N ARG A 67 -0.47 -2.73 3.36
CA ARG A 67 -0.03 -1.58 4.20
C ARG A 67 0.56 -0.46 3.35
N HIS A 68 1.38 -0.80 2.35
CA HIS A 68 1.98 0.16 1.41
C HIS A 68 0.89 1.00 0.72
N GLU A 69 -0.11 0.36 0.15
CA GLU A 69 -1.19 1.06 -0.57
C GLU A 69 -2.08 1.88 0.37
N ILE A 70 -2.30 1.42 1.60
CA ILE A 70 -3.02 2.19 2.61
C ILE A 70 -2.23 3.46 3.00
N VAL A 71 -0.91 3.40 3.08
CA VAL A 71 -0.08 4.60 3.33
C VAL A 71 -0.25 5.62 2.20
N HIS A 72 -0.26 5.17 0.94
CA HIS A 72 -0.58 6.04 -0.20
C HIS A 72 -1.96 6.71 -0.04
N ALA A 73 -2.97 5.93 0.34
CA ALA A 73 -4.32 6.47 0.57
C ALA A 73 -4.35 7.56 1.65
N PHE A 74 -3.63 7.37 2.76
CA PHE A 74 -3.51 8.40 3.80
C PHE A 74 -2.84 9.67 3.29
N PHE A 75 -1.79 9.57 2.49
CA PHE A 75 -1.12 10.73 1.91
C PHE A 75 -2.00 11.44 0.87
N ASP A 76 -2.72 10.68 0.06
CA ASP A 76 -3.67 11.26 -0.90
C ASP A 76 -4.80 11.99 -0.18
N GLU A 77 -5.40 11.36 0.82
CA GLU A 77 -6.54 11.92 1.53
C GLU A 77 -6.18 13.11 2.42
N SER A 78 -4.97 13.13 2.96
CA SER A 78 -4.46 14.27 3.75
C SER A 78 -4.06 15.48 2.89
N GLY A 79 -4.02 15.34 1.56
CA GLY A 79 -3.60 16.37 0.62
C GLY A 79 -2.09 16.48 0.43
N LEU A 80 -1.27 15.74 1.18
CA LEU A 80 0.19 15.78 1.06
C LEU A 80 0.68 15.32 -0.30
N ALA A 81 0.04 14.31 -0.87
CA ALA A 81 0.39 13.80 -2.20
C ALA A 81 0.06 14.77 -3.34
N SER A 82 -0.80 15.76 -3.08
CA SER A 82 -1.18 16.80 -4.05
C SER A 82 -0.41 18.11 -3.87
N SER A 83 0.32 18.26 -2.75
CA SER A 83 1.07 19.48 -2.42
C SER A 83 2.44 19.44 -3.07
N ALA A 84 2.56 20.01 -4.26
CA ALA A 84 3.81 20.06 -5.00
C ALA A 84 4.37 21.49 -5.00
N LEU A 85 5.39 21.73 -4.19
CA LEU A 85 6.15 22.99 -4.19
C LEU A 85 7.52 22.84 -4.88
N GLY A 86 7.87 21.65 -5.31
CA GLY A 86 9.15 21.34 -5.94
C GLY A 86 9.03 20.81 -7.35
N VAL A 87 10.16 20.88 -8.11
CA VAL A 87 10.25 20.35 -9.49
C VAL A 87 10.04 18.84 -9.56
N ASP A 88 10.32 18.11 -8.47
CA ASP A 88 10.25 16.64 -8.40
C ASP A 88 8.92 16.11 -7.89
N GLY A 89 7.94 17.00 -7.68
CA GLY A 89 6.62 16.68 -7.16
C GLY A 89 6.55 16.59 -5.63
N PRO A 90 5.41 16.16 -5.07
CA PRO A 90 5.21 16.10 -3.63
C PRO A 90 6.09 15.04 -2.97
N TRP A 91 6.73 15.38 -1.85
CA TRP A 91 7.56 14.46 -1.08
C TRP A 91 6.77 13.23 -0.59
N ALA A 92 5.48 13.38 -0.32
CA ALA A 92 4.61 12.31 0.15
C ALA A 92 4.33 11.23 -0.90
N LYS A 93 4.77 11.41 -2.15
CA LYS A 93 4.76 10.38 -3.19
C LYS A 93 6.07 9.60 -3.28
N ASN A 94 7.01 9.88 -2.41
CA ASN A 94 8.29 9.17 -2.38
C ASN A 94 8.08 7.71 -1.97
N GLU A 95 8.37 6.78 -2.88
CA GLU A 95 8.13 5.35 -2.66
C GLU A 95 8.99 4.76 -1.54
N GLU A 96 10.21 5.24 -1.36
CA GLU A 96 11.09 4.80 -0.27
C GLU A 96 10.49 5.14 1.09
N MET A 97 9.94 6.35 1.25
CA MET A 97 9.26 6.76 2.47
C MET A 97 7.98 5.95 2.73
N VAL A 98 7.18 5.72 1.68
CA VAL A 98 5.95 4.91 1.77
C VAL A 98 6.30 3.48 2.20
N ASP A 99 7.30 2.87 1.60
CA ASP A 99 7.81 1.56 1.98
C ASP A 99 8.31 1.52 3.42
N TRP A 100 9.03 2.55 3.85
CA TRP A 100 9.53 2.63 5.21
C TRP A 100 8.37 2.60 6.23
N PHE A 101 7.34 3.40 6.03
CA PHE A 101 6.15 3.38 6.90
C PHE A 101 5.41 2.04 6.85
N ALA A 102 5.27 1.45 5.67
CA ALA A 102 4.61 0.16 5.50
C ALA A 102 5.34 -0.97 6.22
N LEU A 103 6.68 -0.95 6.21
CA LEU A 103 7.53 -1.93 6.88
C LEU A 103 7.59 -1.69 8.40
N GLN A 104 7.81 -0.46 8.82
CA GLN A 104 8.07 -0.13 10.22
C GLN A 104 6.80 0.16 11.03
N GLY A 105 5.69 0.49 10.39
CA GLY A 105 4.44 0.85 11.05
C GLY A 105 3.99 -0.12 12.15
N PRO A 106 3.96 -1.44 11.93
CA PRO A 106 3.61 -2.39 12.97
C PRO A 106 4.55 -2.37 14.18
N LYS A 107 5.85 -2.12 13.95
CA LYS A 107 6.85 -2.02 15.02
C LYS A 107 6.74 -0.71 15.80
N ILE A 108 6.49 0.39 15.09
CA ILE A 108 6.25 1.70 15.70
C ILE A 108 5.00 1.65 16.57
N TYR A 109 3.91 1.11 16.06
CA TYR A 109 2.67 0.94 16.81
C TYR A 109 2.86 0.13 18.09
N LYS A 110 3.55 -1.01 17.97
CA LYS A 110 3.86 -1.84 19.11
C LYS A 110 4.71 -1.11 20.15
N ALA A 111 5.73 -0.36 19.72
CA ALA A 111 6.57 0.43 20.63
C ALA A 111 5.75 1.49 21.36
N TRP A 112 4.83 2.17 20.69
CA TRP A 112 3.93 3.13 21.31
C TRP A 112 3.01 2.48 22.34
N GLN A 113 2.48 1.28 22.05
CA GLN A 113 1.66 0.55 23.00
C GLN A 113 2.46 0.12 24.26
N GLU A 114 3.69 -0.35 24.06
CA GLU A 114 4.56 -0.82 25.16
C GLU A 114 4.86 0.26 26.20
N VAL A 115 4.90 1.52 25.78
CA VAL A 115 5.21 2.65 26.69
C VAL A 115 3.97 3.49 27.06
N GLY A 116 2.79 3.03 26.66
CA GLY A 116 1.55 3.75 26.96
C GLY A 116 1.38 5.07 26.19
N ALA A 117 2.01 5.23 25.03
CA ALA A 117 1.87 6.40 24.20
C ALA A 117 0.56 6.40 23.39
N ILE A 118 -0.06 5.26 23.26
CA ILE A 118 -1.39 5.06 22.70
C ILE A 118 -2.14 3.95 23.44
#